data_ccf50d2745e9861a09e47d9b979fdadf
#
_entry.id   ccf50d2745e9861a09e47d9b979fdadf
#
_cell.length_a   1.000
_cell.length_b   1.000
_cell.length_c   1.000
_cell.angle_alpha   90.00
_cell.angle_beta   90.00
_cell.angle_gamma   90.00
#
_symmetry.space_group_name_H-M   'P 1'
#
loop_
_entity.id
_entity.type
_entity.pdbx_description
1 polymer ?
#
loop_
_entity_poly.entity_id
_entity_poly.type
_entity_poly.pdbx_seq_one_letter_code
_entity_poly.pdbx_strand_id
1 'polypeptide(L)'
;MKLYTRETVETALVGRHGQVLSAVQSAYMLHSTGETSLPFSTFLRPAGYPNDRIIALPAHIGGDFDIAGIKWISSFPENLDRGQQRASSVLILNSLETGYPTALLESSQISATRTAASAALASATLH
;
A
#
# COMPACT_ATOMS: atom_id res chain seq x y z
N MET A 1 12.01 15.47 -1.29
CA MET A 1 10.92 14.47 -1.36
C MET A 1 9.92 14.87 -2.42
N LYS A 2 9.51 13.93 -3.25
CA LYS A 2 8.48 14.17 -4.28
C LYS A 2 7.09 13.86 -3.72
N LEU A 3 6.11 14.69 -4.09
CA LEU A 3 4.71 14.52 -3.74
C LEU A 3 3.93 14.06 -4.96
N TYR A 4 3.15 12.99 -4.81
CA TYR A 4 2.33 12.43 -5.88
C TYR A 4 0.86 12.46 -5.47
N THR A 5 0.07 13.25 -6.18
CA THR A 5 -1.37 13.36 -5.94
C THR A 5 -2.11 12.11 -6.40
N ARG A 6 -3.36 11.97 -5.98
CA ARG A 6 -4.24 10.90 -6.44
C ARG A 6 -4.34 10.86 -7.96
N GLU A 7 -4.50 12.02 -8.60
CA GLU A 7 -4.61 12.10 -10.06
C GLU A 7 -3.35 11.58 -10.75
N THR A 8 -2.17 11.96 -10.27
CA THR A 8 -0.90 11.48 -10.82
C THR A 8 -0.77 9.98 -10.66
N VAL A 9 -1.13 9.44 -9.50
CA VAL A 9 -1.09 7.99 -9.24
C VAL A 9 -2.07 7.23 -10.13
N GLU A 10 -3.30 7.70 -10.25
CA GLU A 10 -4.31 7.07 -11.10
C GLU A 10 -3.85 7.03 -12.56
N THR A 11 -3.32 8.15 -13.06
CA THR A 11 -2.78 8.23 -14.43
C THR A 11 -1.65 7.24 -14.65
N ALA A 12 -0.76 7.09 -13.67
CA ALA A 12 0.37 6.16 -13.76
C ALA A 12 -0.08 4.69 -13.78
N LEU A 13 -1.22 4.35 -13.18
CA LEU A 13 -1.74 2.99 -13.11
C LEU A 13 -2.58 2.58 -14.31
N VAL A 14 -3.08 3.54 -15.09
CA VAL A 14 -3.94 3.25 -16.25
C VAL A 14 -3.21 2.38 -17.27
N GLY A 15 -3.85 1.26 -17.66
CA GLY A 15 -3.32 0.34 -18.67
C GLY A 15 -2.13 -0.49 -18.24
N ARG A 16 -1.81 -0.53 -16.93
CA ARG A 16 -0.62 -1.23 -16.41
C ARG A 16 -0.96 -2.47 -15.57
N HIS A 17 -2.10 -3.09 -15.82
CA HIS A 17 -2.54 -4.26 -15.04
C HIS A 17 -1.52 -5.40 -15.04
N GLY A 18 -0.91 -5.70 -16.20
CA GLY A 18 0.11 -6.74 -16.30
C GLY A 18 1.36 -6.42 -15.49
N GLN A 19 1.80 -5.18 -15.48
CA GLN A 19 2.94 -4.74 -14.69
C GLN A 19 2.64 -4.80 -13.18
N VAL A 20 1.44 -4.44 -12.77
CA VAL A 20 1.01 -4.54 -11.37
C VAL A 20 0.99 -6.00 -10.92
N LEU A 21 0.41 -6.90 -11.73
CA LEU A 21 0.40 -8.35 -11.43
C LEU A 21 1.83 -8.89 -11.28
N SER A 22 2.73 -8.55 -12.18
CA SER A 22 4.13 -8.97 -12.12
C SER A 22 4.82 -8.45 -10.85
N ALA A 23 4.59 -7.19 -10.49
CA ALA A 23 5.19 -6.60 -9.29
C ALA A 23 4.70 -7.28 -8.02
N VAL A 24 3.40 -7.54 -7.92
CA VAL A 24 2.81 -8.22 -6.77
C VAL A 24 3.31 -9.66 -6.67
N GLN A 25 3.38 -10.39 -7.79
CA GLN A 25 3.92 -11.74 -7.82
C GLN A 25 5.39 -11.77 -7.37
N SER A 26 6.21 -10.85 -7.87
CA SER A 26 7.62 -10.73 -7.46
C SER A 26 7.75 -10.44 -5.96
N ALA A 27 6.89 -9.59 -5.43
CA ALA A 27 6.87 -9.27 -3.99
C ALA A 27 6.56 -10.51 -3.15
N TYR A 28 5.59 -11.32 -3.54
CA TYR A 28 5.28 -12.57 -2.84
C TYR A 28 6.44 -13.57 -2.91
N MET A 29 7.11 -13.67 -4.06
CA MET A 29 8.28 -14.53 -4.20
C MET A 29 9.42 -14.08 -3.29
N LEU A 30 9.73 -12.80 -3.23
CA LEU A 30 10.74 -12.24 -2.35
C LEU A 30 10.40 -12.48 -0.88
N HIS A 31 9.13 -12.34 -0.53
CA HIS A 31 8.66 -12.63 0.82
C HIS A 31 8.88 -14.12 1.18
N SER A 32 8.58 -15.03 0.26
CA SER A 32 8.75 -16.46 0.48
C SER A 32 10.22 -16.87 0.64
N THR A 33 11.14 -16.12 0.05
CA THR A 33 12.59 -16.36 0.18
C THR A 33 13.24 -15.58 1.32
N GLY A 34 12.46 -14.85 2.11
CA GLY A 34 12.97 -14.12 3.27
C GLY A 34 13.61 -12.76 2.96
N GLU A 35 13.38 -12.23 1.77
CA GLU A 35 13.96 -10.94 1.35
C GLU A 35 13.05 -9.74 1.65
N THR A 36 12.25 -9.86 2.68
CA THR A 36 11.37 -8.79 3.16
C THR A 36 11.50 -8.65 4.67
N SER A 37 11.16 -7.46 5.17
CA SER A 37 10.97 -7.22 6.61
C SER A 37 9.59 -6.62 6.80
N LEU A 38 8.74 -7.34 7.54
CA LEU A 38 7.37 -6.94 7.79
C LEU A 38 7.12 -6.91 9.31
N PRO A 39 7.43 -5.80 9.98
CA PRO A 39 7.04 -5.63 11.38
C PRO A 39 5.53 -5.73 11.55
N PHE A 40 5.09 -6.03 12.78
CA PHE A 40 3.66 -6.05 13.05
C PHE A 40 3.02 -4.71 12.77
N SER A 41 1.83 -4.73 12.16
CA SER A 41 1.02 -3.56 11.94
C SER A 41 0.59 -2.94 13.26
N THR A 42 0.58 -1.62 13.35
CA THR A 42 0.11 -0.90 14.53
C THR A 42 -1.25 -0.30 14.25
N PHE A 43 -2.22 -0.63 15.10
CA PHE A 43 -3.60 -0.16 14.99
C PHE A 43 -3.83 0.97 15.98
N LEU A 44 -4.07 2.17 15.46
CA LEU A 44 -4.50 3.31 16.26
C LEU A 44 -6.04 3.33 16.29
N ARG A 45 -6.58 3.21 17.50
CA ARG A 45 -8.02 3.30 17.74
C ARG A 45 -8.29 4.53 18.59
N PRO A 46 -8.68 5.68 17.98
CA PRO A 46 -8.86 6.91 18.75
C PRO A 46 -9.97 6.76 19.81
N ALA A 47 -9.70 7.28 20.99
CA ALA A 47 -10.69 7.27 22.08
C ALA A 47 -11.93 8.09 21.68
N GLY A 48 -13.11 7.53 21.89
CA GLY A 48 -14.38 8.16 21.49
C GLY A 48 -14.79 7.89 20.04
N TYR A 49 -14.01 7.07 19.30
CA TYR A 49 -14.29 6.72 17.91
C TYR A 49 -14.27 5.19 17.75
N PRO A 50 -15.26 4.46 18.28
CA PRO A 50 -15.19 3.01 18.42
C PRO A 50 -15.17 2.24 17.10
N ASN A 51 -15.67 2.84 16.02
CA ASN A 51 -15.75 2.20 14.70
C ASN A 51 -14.62 2.62 13.77
N ASP A 52 -13.75 3.52 14.21
CA ASP A 52 -12.72 4.12 13.39
C ASP A 52 -11.34 3.58 13.76
N ARG A 53 -10.45 3.51 12.77
CA ARG A 53 -9.07 3.08 13.00
C ARG A 53 -8.14 3.68 11.97
N ILE A 54 -6.89 3.86 12.36
CA ILE A 54 -5.80 4.20 11.45
C ILE A 54 -4.69 3.18 11.68
N ILE A 55 -4.12 2.65 10.60
CA ILE A 55 -3.18 1.53 10.66
C ILE A 55 -1.86 1.95 10.05
N ALA A 56 -0.77 1.71 10.79
CA ALA A 56 0.60 1.86 10.31
C ALA A 56 1.10 0.50 9.80
N LEU A 57 1.54 0.45 8.55
CA LEU A 57 2.00 -0.76 7.88
C LEU A 57 3.41 -0.52 7.31
N PRO A 58 4.44 -0.58 8.16
CA PRO A 58 5.82 -0.44 7.68
C PRO A 58 6.28 -1.72 6.99
N ALA A 59 7.19 -1.58 6.04
CA ALA A 59 7.76 -2.72 5.33
C ALA A 59 9.08 -2.37 4.65
N HIS A 60 9.91 -3.38 4.44
CA HIS A 60 11.05 -3.37 3.54
C HIS A 60 10.89 -4.51 2.56
N ILE A 61 11.20 -4.28 1.30
CA ILE A 61 11.30 -5.30 0.28
C ILE A 61 12.68 -5.20 -0.40
N GLY A 62 13.36 -6.34 -0.50
CA GLY A 62 14.67 -6.45 -1.12
C GLY A 62 14.58 -6.74 -2.62
N GLY A 63 15.54 -7.54 -3.12
CA GLY A 63 15.65 -7.86 -4.54
C GLY A 63 15.85 -6.62 -5.39
N ASP A 64 15.26 -6.60 -6.57
CA ASP A 64 15.38 -5.48 -7.50
C ASP A 64 14.64 -4.23 -7.01
N PHE A 65 13.67 -4.36 -6.10
CA PHE A 65 12.96 -3.21 -5.54
C PHE A 65 13.83 -2.44 -4.54
N ASP A 66 14.37 -3.13 -3.57
CA ASP A 66 15.26 -2.67 -2.51
C ASP A 66 14.81 -1.31 -1.93
N ILE A 67 13.63 -1.28 -1.34
CA ILE A 67 13.01 -0.07 -0.84
C ILE A 67 12.29 -0.34 0.48
N ALA A 68 12.25 0.66 1.33
CA ALA A 68 11.47 0.65 2.57
C ALA A 68 10.39 1.72 2.53
N GLY A 69 9.40 1.59 3.37
CA GLY A 69 8.34 2.58 3.46
C GLY A 69 7.27 2.22 4.46
N ILE A 70 6.23 3.03 4.48
CA ILE A 70 5.07 2.81 5.34
C ILE A 70 3.81 3.21 4.61
N LYS A 71 2.76 2.41 4.74
CA LYS A 71 1.40 2.80 4.39
C LYS A 71 0.68 3.23 5.67
N TRP A 72 0.11 4.42 5.65
CA TRP A 72 -0.71 4.97 6.73
C TRP A 72 -2.15 5.05 6.21
N ILE A 73 -3.00 4.10 6.63
CA ILE A 73 -4.34 3.91 6.08
C ILE A 73 -5.39 4.05 7.17
N SER A 74 -6.42 4.83 6.90
CA SER A 74 -7.56 5.02 7.79
C SER A 74 -8.79 4.30 7.27
N SER A 75 -9.66 3.89 8.20
CA SER A 75 -10.97 3.31 7.90
C SER A 75 -12.00 3.97 8.81
N PHE A 76 -12.82 4.82 8.20
CA PHE A 76 -13.88 5.59 8.87
C PHE A 76 -15.20 5.27 8.19
N PRO A 77 -15.93 4.21 8.64
CA PRO A 77 -17.12 3.72 7.94
C PRO A 77 -18.23 4.76 7.77
N GLU A 78 -18.38 5.69 8.72
CA GLU A 78 -19.41 6.72 8.65
C GLU A 78 -19.19 7.76 7.54
N ASN A 79 -18.01 7.75 6.91
CA ASN A 79 -17.76 8.61 5.75
C ASN A 79 -18.72 8.33 4.59
N LEU A 80 -19.20 7.11 4.47
CA LEU A 80 -20.16 6.74 3.43
C LEU A 80 -21.46 7.54 3.54
N ASP A 81 -21.89 7.87 4.78
CA ASP A 81 -23.08 8.68 5.02
C ASP A 81 -22.87 10.14 4.59
N ARG A 82 -21.61 10.56 4.43
CA ARG A 82 -21.24 11.91 4.01
C ARG A 82 -20.82 11.98 2.54
N GLY A 83 -21.02 10.90 1.79
CA GLY A 83 -20.60 10.82 0.39
C GLY A 83 -19.09 10.75 0.19
N GLN A 84 -18.33 10.36 1.22
CA GLN A 84 -16.88 10.20 1.18
C GLN A 84 -16.49 8.74 1.23
N GLN A 85 -15.29 8.41 0.74
CA GLN A 85 -14.78 7.05 0.81
C GLN A 85 -14.50 6.65 2.26
N ARG A 86 -14.78 5.39 2.59
CA ARG A 86 -14.52 4.82 3.91
C ARG A 86 -13.03 4.80 4.23
N ALA A 87 -12.20 4.46 3.26
CA ALA A 87 -10.76 4.31 3.45
C ALA A 87 -9.99 5.40 2.70
N SER A 88 -8.93 5.86 3.32
CA SER A 88 -7.96 6.76 2.69
C SER A 88 -6.56 6.39 3.16
N SER A 89 -5.55 6.62 2.33
CA SER A 89 -4.19 6.28 2.73
C SER A 89 -3.14 7.13 2.03
N VAL A 90 -1.99 7.23 2.70
CA VAL A 90 -0.77 7.74 2.10
C VAL A 90 0.33 6.69 2.23
N LEU A 91 1.27 6.72 1.30
CA LEU A 91 2.44 5.87 1.29
C LEU A 91 3.68 6.75 1.30
N ILE A 92 4.59 6.49 2.22
CA ILE A 92 5.90 7.14 2.26
C ILE A 92 6.94 6.11 1.88
N LEU A 93 7.82 6.44 0.92
CA LEU A 93 8.96 5.62 0.54
C LEU A 93 10.26 6.26 1.04
N ASN A 94 11.18 5.41 1.50
CA ASN A 94 12.46 5.83 2.05
C ASN A 94 13.60 5.21 1.26
N SER A 95 14.64 6.01 1.00
CA SER A 95 15.90 5.51 0.48
C SER A 95 16.58 4.61 1.51
N LEU A 96 17.07 3.46 1.09
CA LEU A 96 17.87 2.60 1.95
C LEU A 96 19.34 3.02 2.02
N GLU A 97 19.77 3.90 1.13
CA GLU A 97 21.12 4.46 1.17
C GLU A 97 21.26 5.53 2.26
N THR A 98 20.27 6.41 2.38
CA THR A 98 20.33 7.55 3.29
C THR A 98 19.32 7.51 4.43
N GLY A 99 18.28 6.70 4.30
CA GLY A 99 17.13 6.70 5.21
C GLY A 99 16.16 7.86 4.98
N TYR A 100 16.44 8.77 4.06
CA TYR A 100 15.58 9.92 3.82
C TYR A 100 14.26 9.49 3.15
N PRO A 101 13.14 10.14 3.52
CA PRO A 101 11.91 9.96 2.75
C PRO A 101 12.09 10.60 1.37
N THR A 102 11.81 9.82 0.33
CA THR A 102 12.00 10.24 -1.07
C THR A 102 10.71 10.53 -1.79
N ALA A 103 9.61 9.93 -1.35
CA ALA A 103 8.30 10.09 -1.98
C ALA A 103 7.18 10.01 -0.96
N LEU A 104 6.16 10.84 -1.17
CA LEU A 104 4.87 10.75 -0.49
C LEU A 104 3.79 10.63 -1.56
N LEU A 105 3.03 9.53 -1.52
CA LEU A 105 2.01 9.24 -2.51
C LEU A 105 0.64 9.15 -1.84
N GLU A 106 -0.39 9.74 -2.45
CA GLU A 106 -1.75 9.33 -2.14
C GLU A 106 -1.89 7.86 -2.59
N SER A 107 -2.36 6.98 -1.72
CA SER A 107 -2.23 5.54 -1.96
C SER A 107 -3.52 4.73 -1.85
N SER A 108 -4.69 5.37 -1.81
CA SER A 108 -5.96 4.64 -1.79
C SER A 108 -6.12 3.77 -3.04
N GLN A 109 -5.78 4.30 -4.22
CA GLN A 109 -5.87 3.56 -5.47
C GLN A 109 -4.80 2.48 -5.56
N ILE A 110 -3.60 2.74 -5.07
CA ILE A 110 -2.53 1.73 -5.01
C ILE A 110 -2.98 0.55 -4.14
N SER A 111 -3.55 0.84 -2.98
CA SER A 111 -4.03 -0.19 -2.05
C SER A 111 -5.13 -1.04 -2.68
N ALA A 112 -6.10 -0.43 -3.34
CA ALA A 112 -7.18 -1.14 -4.03
C ALA A 112 -6.66 -1.99 -5.19
N THR A 113 -5.78 -1.44 -6.01
CA THR A 113 -5.19 -2.12 -7.16
C THR A 113 -4.35 -3.32 -6.73
N ARG A 114 -3.55 -3.17 -5.68
CA ARG A 114 -2.75 -4.26 -5.12
C ARG A 114 -3.64 -5.38 -4.59
N THR A 115 -4.71 -5.06 -3.90
CA THR A 115 -5.64 -6.05 -3.36
C THR A 115 -6.31 -6.83 -4.48
N ALA A 116 -6.76 -6.15 -5.53
CA ALA A 116 -7.33 -6.79 -6.71
C ALA A 116 -6.31 -7.70 -7.42
N ALA A 117 -5.04 -7.27 -7.54
CA ALA A 117 -3.98 -8.07 -8.13
C ALA A 117 -3.70 -9.34 -7.31
N SER A 118 -3.69 -9.24 -5.98
CA SER A 118 -3.51 -10.41 -5.09
C SER A 118 -4.64 -11.42 -5.29
N ALA A 119 -5.88 -10.96 -5.38
CA ALA A 119 -7.03 -11.83 -5.62
C ALA A 119 -6.95 -12.51 -6.99
N ALA A 120 -6.55 -11.78 -8.03
CA ALA A 120 -6.39 -12.32 -9.38
C ALA A 120 -5.31 -13.40 -9.43
N LEU A 121 -4.17 -13.18 -8.77
CA LEU A 121 -3.10 -14.17 -8.68
C LEU A 121 -3.53 -15.43 -7.94
N ALA A 122 -4.25 -15.28 -6.83
CA ALA A 122 -4.77 -16.41 -6.07
C ALA A 122 -5.76 -17.23 -6.92
N SER A 123 -6.66 -16.58 -7.63
CA SER A 123 -7.62 -17.23 -8.53
C SER A 123 -6.90 -18.02 -9.63
N ALA A 124 -5.90 -17.43 -10.28
CA ALA A 124 -5.14 -18.09 -11.34
C ALA A 124 -4.36 -19.32 -10.81
N THR A 125 -3.88 -19.26 -9.57
CA THR A 125 -3.10 -20.35 -8.95
C THR A 125 -4.01 -21.51 -8.52
N LEU A 126 -5.24 -21.23 -8.08
CA LEU A 126 -6.18 -22.23 -7.58
C LEU A 126 -7.00 -22.91 -8.67
N HIS A 127 -6.97 -22.40 -9.87
CA HIS A 127 -7.64 -22.94 -11.05
C HIS A 127 -6.64 -23.35 -12.10
#